data_3bf92613555d8342a85f90eb55e7beab
#
_entry.id   3bf92613555d8342a85f90eb55e7beab
#
_cell.length_a   1.000
_cell.length_b   1.000
_cell.length_c   1.000
_cell.angle_alpha   90.00
_cell.angle_beta   90.00
_cell.angle_gamma   90.00
#
_symmetry.space_group_name_H-M   'P 1'
#
loop_
_entity.id
_entity.type
_entity.pdbx_description
1 polymer ?
#
loop_
_entity_poly.entity_id
_entity_poly.type
_entity_poly.pdbx_seq_one_letter_code
_entity_poly.pdbx_strand_id
1 'polypeptide(L)'
;MKYTALIVTFNRLGKLKKTVEETLKLEFTNIVIVNNGSTDGTQAWLSSIVDTRVIVLTLTENTGGAGGFKTGSQYICEQLASDWVFFYDDDAYPYPDTLKSFSQLDKRGCRVFSGLVKDPQGKPCPMNMPFSRVPTSLGDTVRYLRYPGEFIPEANRSMLVQTVSFVGMVIHRDLLTTSLEHIHEQLFIYFDDLYFGYQLSLAGEKIMYSPELLFYHDVSIQGKLIAPEWKVYYLCRNLILSKKIFQ
;
A
#
# COMPACT_ATOMS: atom_id res chain seq x y z
N MET A 1 5.49 2.04 21.10
CA MET A 1 5.74 1.72 19.68
C MET A 1 5.70 3.00 18.85
N LYS A 2 6.62 3.15 17.90
CA LYS A 2 6.69 4.31 16.99
C LYS A 2 6.10 3.92 15.65
N TYR A 3 5.07 4.65 15.23
CA TYR A 3 4.37 4.41 13.96
C TYR A 3 4.74 5.51 12.97
N THR A 4 5.05 5.12 11.74
CA THR A 4 5.32 6.05 10.64
C THR A 4 4.29 5.81 9.53
N ALA A 5 3.64 6.88 9.08
CA ALA A 5 2.83 6.86 7.87
C ALA A 5 3.73 7.09 6.64
N LEU A 6 3.52 6.35 5.57
CA LEU A 6 4.15 6.56 4.28
C LEU A 6 3.07 6.79 3.21
N ILE A 7 3.07 7.98 2.65
CA ILE A 7 2.09 8.45 1.66
C ILE A 7 2.83 8.81 0.36
N VAL A 8 2.33 8.35 -0.78
CA VAL A 8 2.84 8.73 -2.10
C VAL A 8 1.79 9.55 -2.84
N THR A 9 2.19 10.66 -3.46
CA THR A 9 1.27 11.53 -4.21
C THR A 9 1.85 11.97 -5.55
N PHE A 10 0.99 12.09 -6.55
CA PHE A 10 1.32 12.68 -7.85
C PHE A 10 0.11 13.42 -8.45
N ASN A 11 0.18 14.76 -8.55
CA ASN A 11 -0.85 15.59 -9.21
C ASN A 11 -2.28 15.35 -8.70
N ARG A 12 -2.47 15.23 -7.40
CA ARG A 12 -3.76 14.97 -6.75
C ARG A 12 -3.97 15.81 -5.48
N LEU A 13 -3.56 17.09 -5.51
CA LEU A 13 -3.58 18.01 -4.37
C LEU A 13 -4.89 17.97 -3.56
N GLY A 14 -6.04 17.93 -4.24
CA GLY A 14 -7.33 17.95 -3.57
C GLY A 14 -7.57 16.71 -2.68
N LYS A 15 -7.16 15.53 -3.14
CA LYS A 15 -7.28 14.29 -2.36
C LYS A 15 -6.21 14.23 -1.27
N LEU A 16 -4.98 14.59 -1.60
CA LEU A 16 -3.87 14.62 -0.65
C LEU A 16 -4.20 15.50 0.58
N LYS A 17 -4.80 16.67 0.39
CA LYS A 17 -5.21 17.55 1.51
C LYS A 17 -6.08 16.81 2.51
N LYS A 18 -7.08 16.08 2.05
CA LYS A 18 -7.96 15.29 2.92
C LYS A 18 -7.20 14.15 3.60
N THR A 19 -6.40 13.41 2.84
CA THR A 19 -5.58 12.30 3.39
C THR A 19 -4.65 12.79 4.50
N VAL A 20 -3.95 13.90 4.28
CA VAL A 20 -3.05 14.47 5.29
C VAL A 20 -3.84 15.00 6.49
N GLU A 21 -4.98 15.68 6.29
CA GLU A 21 -5.84 16.15 7.36
C GLU A 21 -6.28 14.99 8.28
N GLU A 22 -6.74 13.88 7.71
CA GLU A 22 -7.16 12.70 8.48
C GLU A 22 -5.97 12.01 9.15
N THR A 23 -4.82 11.95 8.47
CA THR A 23 -3.58 11.38 9.03
C THR A 23 -3.06 12.17 10.23
N LEU A 24 -3.13 13.50 10.18
CA LEU A 24 -2.67 14.40 11.25
C LEU A 24 -3.49 14.25 12.54
N LYS A 25 -4.72 13.76 12.48
CA LYS A 25 -5.58 13.46 13.64
C LYS A 25 -5.10 12.21 14.39
N LEU A 26 -4.24 11.39 13.78
CA LEU A 26 -3.74 10.15 14.34
C LEU A 26 -2.38 10.33 15.02
N GLU A 27 -2.06 9.43 15.96
CA GLU A 27 -0.83 9.49 16.77
C GLU A 27 0.37 8.85 16.04
N PHE A 28 0.59 9.22 14.78
CA PHE A 28 1.83 8.86 14.11
C PHE A 28 3.01 9.62 14.68
N THR A 29 4.15 8.94 14.86
CA THR A 29 5.41 9.56 15.25
C THR A 29 6.01 10.36 14.10
N ASN A 30 5.91 9.84 12.87
CA ASN A 30 6.35 10.49 11.65
C ASN A 30 5.32 10.28 10.54
N ILE A 31 5.22 11.24 9.63
CA ILE A 31 4.38 11.20 8.44
C ILE A 31 5.27 11.56 7.26
N VAL A 32 5.70 10.54 6.51
CA VAL A 32 6.54 10.71 5.33
C VAL A 32 5.64 10.82 4.11
N ILE A 33 5.75 11.93 3.40
CA ILE A 33 4.99 12.20 2.17
C ILE A 33 5.98 12.31 1.02
N VAL A 34 5.87 11.41 0.06
CA VAL A 34 6.66 11.44 -1.17
C VAL A 34 5.87 12.18 -2.24
N ASN A 35 6.28 13.41 -2.53
CA ASN A 35 5.80 14.18 -3.68
C ASN A 35 6.54 13.71 -4.94
N ASN A 36 5.88 12.91 -5.72
CA ASN A 36 6.44 12.17 -6.84
C ASN A 36 6.50 13.02 -8.14
N GLY A 37 7.12 14.22 -8.04
CA GLY A 37 7.26 15.14 -9.18
C GLY A 37 5.98 15.88 -9.57
N SER A 38 5.11 16.23 -8.60
CA SER A 38 3.85 16.94 -8.90
C SER A 38 4.06 18.35 -9.40
N THR A 39 3.16 18.79 -10.31
CA THR A 39 3.14 20.10 -10.94
C THR A 39 1.86 20.91 -10.69
N ASP A 40 0.92 20.39 -9.90
CA ASP A 40 -0.42 20.94 -9.62
C ASP A 40 -0.51 21.84 -8.38
N GLY A 41 0.62 22.34 -7.86
CA GLY A 41 0.68 23.14 -6.63
C GLY A 41 0.85 22.29 -5.37
N THR A 42 0.95 20.96 -5.47
CA THR A 42 1.18 20.05 -4.32
C THR A 42 2.42 20.46 -3.54
N GLN A 43 3.55 20.77 -4.20
CA GLN A 43 4.79 21.17 -3.53
C GLN A 43 4.63 22.43 -2.68
N ALA A 44 3.99 23.45 -3.22
CA ALA A 44 3.78 24.72 -2.52
C ALA A 44 2.91 24.50 -1.26
N TRP A 45 1.87 23.69 -1.38
CA TRP A 45 1.01 23.36 -0.25
C TRP A 45 1.73 22.52 0.81
N LEU A 46 2.48 21.48 0.42
CA LEU A 46 3.26 20.67 1.35
C LEU A 46 4.27 21.51 2.14
N SER A 47 4.91 22.49 1.47
CA SER A 47 5.84 23.42 2.15
C SER A 47 5.15 24.36 3.15
N SER A 48 3.82 24.49 3.12
CA SER A 48 3.06 25.30 4.08
C SER A 48 2.62 24.55 5.34
N ILE A 49 2.84 23.24 5.39
CA ILE A 49 2.47 22.42 6.57
C ILE A 49 3.48 22.67 7.70
N VAL A 50 2.98 23.06 8.88
CA VAL A 50 3.80 23.41 10.04
C VAL A 50 3.99 22.25 11.03
N ASP A 51 3.27 21.13 10.87
CA ASP A 51 3.36 19.99 11.79
C ASP A 51 4.74 19.33 11.68
N THR A 52 5.46 19.27 12.79
CA THR A 52 6.84 18.76 12.87
C THR A 52 6.98 17.27 12.61
N ARG A 53 5.88 16.52 12.62
CA ARG A 53 5.85 15.09 12.28
C ARG A 53 5.91 14.86 10.76
N VAL A 54 5.57 15.88 9.96
CA VAL A 54 5.51 15.78 8.50
C VAL A 54 6.88 15.96 7.88
N ILE A 55 7.29 14.98 7.12
CA ILE A 55 8.54 14.94 6.36
C ILE A 55 8.18 14.81 4.89
N VAL A 56 8.61 15.75 4.07
CA VAL A 56 8.32 15.78 2.64
C VAL A 56 9.56 15.40 1.85
N LEU A 57 9.45 14.36 1.02
CA LEU A 57 10.45 13.98 0.04
C LEU A 57 9.95 14.38 -1.34
N THR A 58 10.67 15.23 -2.05
CA THR A 58 10.28 15.72 -3.37
C THR A 58 11.18 15.11 -4.44
N LEU A 59 10.58 14.36 -5.36
CA LEU A 59 11.26 13.81 -6.52
C LEU A 59 11.19 14.79 -7.69
N THR A 60 12.19 14.72 -8.56
CA THR A 60 12.26 15.58 -9.75
C THR A 60 11.32 15.14 -10.87
N GLU A 61 10.94 13.86 -10.86
CA GLU A 61 10.07 13.26 -11.87
C GLU A 61 9.15 12.20 -11.25
N ASN A 62 8.10 11.83 -11.98
CA ASN A 62 7.18 10.77 -11.57
C ASN A 62 7.79 9.39 -11.81
N THR A 63 8.14 8.70 -10.74
CA THR A 63 8.67 7.32 -10.75
C THR A 63 7.58 6.25 -10.57
N GLY A 64 6.31 6.64 -10.63
CA GLY A 64 5.17 5.77 -10.33
C GLY A 64 4.99 5.50 -8.85
N GLY A 65 3.90 4.81 -8.49
CA GLY A 65 3.64 4.41 -7.11
C GLY A 65 4.79 3.56 -6.55
N ALA A 66 5.27 2.59 -7.33
CA ALA A 66 6.37 1.70 -6.95
C ALA A 66 7.65 2.47 -6.56
N GLY A 67 8.07 3.43 -7.39
CA GLY A 67 9.28 4.24 -7.11
C GLY A 67 9.08 5.17 -5.92
N GLY A 68 7.89 5.78 -5.80
CA GLY A 68 7.55 6.62 -4.64
C GLY A 68 7.58 5.84 -3.33
N PHE A 69 6.96 4.68 -3.26
CA PHE A 69 6.99 3.82 -2.06
C PHE A 69 8.39 3.31 -1.76
N LYS A 70 9.19 2.96 -2.77
CA LYS A 70 10.60 2.57 -2.57
C LYS A 70 11.42 3.71 -1.95
N THR A 71 11.34 4.91 -2.51
CA THR A 71 12.05 6.09 -2.01
C THR A 71 11.68 6.41 -0.56
N GLY A 72 10.37 6.45 -0.26
CA GLY A 72 9.91 6.70 1.10
C GLY A 72 10.33 5.60 2.08
N SER A 73 10.29 4.33 1.66
CA SER A 73 10.74 3.21 2.48
C SER A 73 12.24 3.27 2.78
N GLN A 74 13.07 3.58 1.80
CA GLN A 74 14.51 3.78 2.00
C GLN A 74 14.78 4.87 3.02
N TYR A 75 14.15 6.03 2.85
CA TYR A 75 14.31 7.14 3.79
C TYR A 75 13.91 6.75 5.23
N ILE A 76 12.77 6.07 5.40
CA ILE A 76 12.30 5.62 6.73
C ILE A 76 13.31 4.65 7.34
N CYS A 77 13.78 3.69 6.57
CA CYS A 77 14.74 2.68 7.04
C CYS A 77 16.10 3.29 7.43
N GLU A 78 16.56 4.31 6.73
CA GLU A 78 17.87 4.93 6.94
C GLU A 78 17.86 6.06 7.98
N GLN A 79 16.78 6.86 8.00
CA GLN A 79 16.79 8.14 8.73
C GLN A 79 15.86 8.18 9.95
N LEU A 80 14.89 7.26 10.08
CA LEU A 80 13.88 7.35 11.12
C LEU A 80 13.91 6.17 12.09
N ALA A 81 13.70 6.48 13.36
CA ALA A 81 13.43 5.48 14.38
C ALA A 81 11.93 5.13 14.36
N SER A 82 11.58 4.10 13.60
CA SER A 82 10.21 3.59 13.47
C SER A 82 10.16 2.11 13.86
N ASP A 83 9.07 1.66 14.48
CA ASP A 83 8.83 0.23 14.71
C ASP A 83 7.98 -0.34 13.57
N TRP A 84 6.95 0.40 13.14
CA TRP A 84 5.99 -0.03 12.13
C TRP A 84 5.69 1.07 11.14
N VAL A 85 5.57 0.71 9.85
CA VAL A 85 5.28 1.61 8.75
C VAL A 85 3.93 1.27 8.15
N PHE A 86 3.06 2.27 8.02
CA PHE A 86 1.72 2.21 7.46
C PHE A 86 1.74 2.82 6.07
N PHE A 87 1.42 2.02 5.06
CA PHE A 87 1.44 2.42 3.65
C PHE A 87 0.04 2.77 3.17
N TYR A 88 -0.10 3.88 2.46
CA TYR A 88 -1.32 4.24 1.73
C TYR A 88 -1.08 5.36 0.70
N ASP A 89 -2.00 5.47 -0.26
CA ASP A 89 -1.96 6.47 -1.33
C ASP A 89 -2.52 7.83 -0.87
N ASP A 90 -2.39 8.84 -1.72
CA ASP A 90 -2.89 10.21 -1.50
C ASP A 90 -4.41 10.35 -1.44
N ASP A 91 -5.16 9.28 -1.68
CA ASP A 91 -6.62 9.21 -1.56
C ASP A 91 -7.09 8.13 -0.57
N ALA A 92 -6.19 7.69 0.30
CA ALA A 92 -6.47 6.70 1.32
C ALA A 92 -5.92 7.14 2.69
N TYR A 93 -6.54 6.68 3.77
CA TYR A 93 -6.08 6.95 5.13
C TYR A 93 -6.65 5.94 6.14
N PRO A 94 -5.98 5.71 7.28
CA PRO A 94 -6.50 4.85 8.33
C PRO A 94 -7.75 5.45 9.00
N TYR A 95 -8.66 4.60 9.44
CA TYR A 95 -9.75 5.04 10.33
C TYR A 95 -9.21 5.48 11.70
N PRO A 96 -9.97 6.30 12.47
CA PRO A 96 -9.49 6.87 13.74
C PRO A 96 -8.97 5.86 14.75
N ASP A 97 -9.59 4.67 14.84
CA ASP A 97 -9.20 3.65 15.81
C ASP A 97 -8.12 2.68 15.29
N THR A 98 -7.64 2.82 14.05
CA THR A 98 -6.73 1.84 13.42
C THR A 98 -5.42 1.69 14.18
N LEU A 99 -4.79 2.78 14.63
CA LEU A 99 -3.53 2.69 15.38
C LEU A 99 -3.74 2.03 16.76
N LYS A 100 -4.85 2.33 17.41
CA LYS A 100 -5.24 1.71 18.69
C LYS A 100 -5.50 0.21 18.49
N SER A 101 -6.30 -0.17 17.51
CA SER A 101 -6.56 -1.57 17.17
C SER A 101 -5.24 -2.31 16.88
N PHE A 102 -4.33 -1.71 16.09
CA PHE A 102 -3.03 -2.30 15.80
C PHE A 102 -2.16 -2.45 17.05
N SER A 103 -2.19 -1.49 17.98
CA SER A 103 -1.42 -1.58 19.22
C SER A 103 -1.85 -2.74 20.12
N GLN A 104 -3.14 -3.08 20.09
CA GLN A 104 -3.79 -4.15 20.88
C GLN A 104 -3.79 -5.50 20.17
N LEU A 105 -3.56 -5.51 18.85
CA LEU A 105 -3.59 -6.72 18.04
C LEU A 105 -2.52 -7.72 18.49
N ASP A 106 -2.92 -8.98 18.72
CA ASP A 106 -1.96 -10.08 18.84
C ASP A 106 -1.30 -10.35 17.48
N LYS A 107 -0.04 -10.00 17.39
CA LYS A 107 0.70 -10.06 16.12
C LYS A 107 1.07 -11.49 15.69
N ARG A 108 0.95 -12.48 16.59
CA ARG A 108 1.21 -13.91 16.30
C ARG A 108 2.53 -14.18 15.58
N GLY A 109 3.53 -13.34 15.84
CA GLY A 109 4.83 -13.40 15.17
C GLY A 109 4.83 -12.91 13.72
N CYS A 110 3.73 -12.31 13.24
CA CYS A 110 3.69 -11.67 11.91
C CYS A 110 4.37 -10.31 11.94
N ARG A 111 5.11 -10.04 10.87
CA ARG A 111 5.79 -8.75 10.65
C ARG A 111 5.15 -7.94 9.53
N VAL A 112 4.12 -8.48 8.86
CA VAL A 112 3.34 -7.81 7.81
C VAL A 112 1.87 -8.06 8.05
N PHE A 113 1.08 -6.99 7.87
CA PHE A 113 -0.38 -7.01 7.97
C PHE A 113 -0.99 -6.35 6.74
N SER A 114 -2.11 -6.89 6.28
CA SER A 114 -2.99 -6.29 5.29
C SER A 114 -4.29 -5.91 5.98
N GLY A 115 -4.66 -4.64 5.97
CA GLY A 115 -5.90 -4.15 6.55
C GLY A 115 -7.09 -4.32 5.62
N LEU A 116 -8.29 -4.15 6.15
CA LEU A 116 -9.52 -4.03 5.38
C LEU A 116 -9.66 -2.59 4.85
N VAL A 117 -9.60 -2.45 3.54
CA VAL A 117 -9.80 -1.18 2.85
C VAL A 117 -11.26 -1.07 2.42
N LYS A 118 -11.90 0.07 2.74
CA LYS A 118 -13.29 0.35 2.39
C LYS A 118 -13.38 1.53 1.44
N ASP A 119 -14.28 1.42 0.47
CA ASP A 119 -14.66 2.50 -0.43
C ASP A 119 -15.52 3.58 0.24
N PRO A 120 -15.85 4.70 -0.45
CA PRO A 120 -16.73 5.75 0.10
C PRO A 120 -18.11 5.27 0.51
N GLN A 121 -18.58 4.13 0.04
CA GLN A 121 -19.85 3.51 0.40
C GLN A 121 -19.73 2.55 1.58
N GLY A 122 -18.54 2.43 2.18
CA GLY A 122 -18.25 1.53 3.30
C GLY A 122 -18.13 0.05 2.92
N LYS A 123 -18.07 -0.27 1.63
CA LYS A 123 -17.89 -1.64 1.13
C LYS A 123 -16.41 -2.00 1.03
N PRO A 124 -16.03 -3.27 1.21
CA PRO A 124 -14.68 -3.71 0.92
C PRO A 124 -14.26 -3.34 -0.49
N CYS A 125 -13.08 -2.73 -0.63
CA CYS A 125 -12.52 -2.34 -1.92
C CYS A 125 -11.86 -3.56 -2.59
N PRO A 126 -12.41 -4.11 -3.69
CA PRO A 126 -11.92 -5.38 -4.24
C PRO A 126 -10.46 -5.31 -4.70
N MET A 127 -10.01 -4.15 -5.19
CA MET A 127 -8.63 -3.97 -5.67
C MET A 127 -7.57 -4.02 -4.55
N ASN A 128 -7.98 -3.82 -3.30
CA ASN A 128 -7.07 -3.86 -2.16
C ASN A 128 -7.21 -5.15 -1.34
N MET A 129 -8.07 -6.08 -1.75
CA MET A 129 -8.19 -7.38 -1.09
C MET A 129 -6.98 -8.26 -1.45
N PRO A 130 -6.24 -8.78 -0.45
CA PRO A 130 -5.11 -9.64 -0.72
C PRO A 130 -5.54 -11.02 -1.24
N PHE A 131 -4.64 -11.74 -1.87
CA PHE A 131 -4.83 -13.16 -2.14
C PHE A 131 -4.48 -13.99 -0.91
N SER A 132 -5.39 -14.83 -0.46
CA SER A 132 -5.08 -15.91 0.49
C SER A 132 -4.29 -17.03 -0.19
N ARG A 133 -4.50 -17.21 -1.49
CA ARG A 133 -3.77 -18.10 -2.38
C ARG A 133 -3.66 -17.46 -3.77
N VAL A 134 -2.43 -17.27 -4.24
CA VAL A 134 -2.18 -16.72 -5.58
C VAL A 134 -2.45 -17.80 -6.63
N PRO A 135 -3.25 -17.52 -7.69
CA PRO A 135 -3.41 -18.43 -8.81
C PRO A 135 -2.09 -18.57 -9.60
N THR A 136 -1.45 -19.74 -9.55
CA THR A 136 -0.13 -19.98 -10.20
C THR A 136 -0.21 -20.83 -11.46
N SER A 137 -1.38 -21.38 -11.78
CA SER A 137 -1.62 -22.21 -12.96
C SER A 137 -2.83 -21.73 -13.76
N LEU A 138 -2.95 -22.17 -15.01
CA LEU A 138 -4.15 -21.93 -15.82
C LEU A 138 -5.40 -22.51 -15.16
N GLY A 139 -5.29 -23.69 -14.54
CA GLY A 139 -6.37 -24.30 -13.78
C GLY A 139 -6.80 -23.46 -12.58
N ASP A 140 -5.84 -22.93 -11.83
CA ASP A 140 -6.13 -21.99 -10.73
C ASP A 140 -6.77 -20.70 -11.23
N THR A 141 -6.32 -20.16 -12.36
CA THR A 141 -6.91 -18.96 -12.96
C THR A 141 -8.38 -19.16 -13.33
N VAL A 142 -8.71 -20.28 -13.98
CA VAL A 142 -10.11 -20.64 -14.30
C VAL A 142 -10.93 -20.83 -13.02
N ARG A 143 -10.35 -21.48 -12.00
CA ARG A 143 -11.00 -21.71 -10.71
C ARG A 143 -11.24 -20.39 -9.97
N TYR A 144 -10.27 -19.48 -9.98
CA TYR A 144 -10.41 -18.14 -9.41
C TYR A 144 -11.56 -17.35 -10.07
N LEU A 145 -11.64 -17.37 -11.39
CA LEU A 145 -12.72 -16.69 -12.12
C LEU A 145 -14.11 -17.24 -11.78
N ARG A 146 -14.20 -18.54 -11.44
CA ARG A 146 -15.48 -19.18 -11.10
C ARG A 146 -15.80 -19.15 -9.60
N TYR A 147 -14.78 -19.24 -8.76
CA TYR A 147 -14.89 -19.34 -7.29
C TYR A 147 -13.88 -18.43 -6.59
N PRO A 148 -13.99 -17.09 -6.72
CA PRO A 148 -13.00 -16.14 -6.18
C PRO A 148 -12.81 -16.25 -4.67
N GLY A 149 -13.85 -16.65 -3.93
CA GLY A 149 -13.78 -16.81 -2.47
C GLY A 149 -12.82 -17.91 -1.98
N GLU A 150 -12.32 -18.78 -2.87
CA GLU A 150 -11.26 -19.74 -2.50
C GLU A 150 -9.86 -19.11 -2.53
N PHE A 151 -9.73 -17.92 -3.10
CA PHE A 151 -8.45 -17.23 -3.34
C PHE A 151 -8.35 -15.90 -2.59
N ILE A 152 -9.47 -15.36 -2.17
CA ILE A 152 -9.56 -14.06 -1.48
C ILE A 152 -10.19 -14.28 -0.09
N PRO A 153 -9.67 -13.65 0.98
CA PRO A 153 -10.23 -13.77 2.31
C PRO A 153 -11.64 -13.20 2.39
N GLU A 154 -12.45 -13.75 3.29
CA GLU A 154 -13.67 -13.09 3.71
C GLU A 154 -13.34 -11.77 4.41
N ALA A 155 -14.05 -10.70 4.05
CA ALA A 155 -13.71 -9.34 4.49
C ALA A 155 -13.72 -9.14 6.02
N ASN A 156 -14.43 -9.98 6.76
CA ASN A 156 -14.60 -9.88 8.22
C ASN A 156 -13.81 -10.93 9.01
N ARG A 157 -12.94 -11.70 8.38
CA ARG A 157 -12.22 -12.80 9.02
C ARG A 157 -10.71 -12.65 8.88
N SER A 158 -10.00 -12.61 10.02
CA SER A 158 -8.53 -12.63 10.04
C SER A 158 -8.00 -13.98 9.58
N MET A 159 -7.01 -13.96 8.66
CA MET A 159 -6.34 -15.16 8.18
C MET A 159 -4.98 -14.83 7.56
N LEU A 160 -4.15 -15.85 7.39
CA LEU A 160 -2.90 -15.72 6.64
C LEU A 160 -3.21 -15.56 5.14
N VAL A 161 -2.46 -14.66 4.50
CA VAL A 161 -2.58 -14.35 3.07
C VAL A 161 -1.19 -14.36 2.42
N GLN A 162 -1.15 -14.39 1.08
CA GLN A 162 0.10 -14.45 0.33
C GLN A 162 0.51 -13.12 -0.29
N THR A 163 -0.39 -12.15 -0.34
CA THR A 163 -0.11 -10.83 -0.92
C THR A 163 -0.56 -9.71 -0.02
N VAL A 164 -0.19 -8.49 -0.38
CA VAL A 164 -0.68 -7.25 0.25
C VAL A 164 -1.11 -6.27 -0.83
N SER A 165 -1.85 -5.24 -0.45
CA SER A 165 -1.91 -3.98 -1.19
C SER A 165 -1.12 -2.92 -0.43
N PHE A 166 -0.39 -2.03 -1.11
CA PHE A 166 0.27 -0.91 -0.44
C PHE A 166 -0.75 0.03 0.22
N VAL A 167 -1.97 0.10 -0.27
CA VAL A 167 -3.05 0.73 0.50
C VAL A 167 -3.51 -0.22 1.59
N GLY A 168 -3.19 0.11 2.84
CA GLY A 168 -3.57 -0.65 4.02
C GLY A 168 -2.55 -1.71 4.46
N MET A 169 -1.33 -1.66 3.94
CA MET A 169 -0.23 -2.48 4.46
C MET A 169 0.37 -1.87 5.72
N VAL A 170 0.64 -2.71 6.72
CA VAL A 170 1.43 -2.36 7.90
C VAL A 170 2.59 -3.34 8.01
N ILE A 171 3.82 -2.83 7.99
CA ILE A 171 5.02 -3.67 7.98
C ILE A 171 6.00 -3.23 9.08
N HIS A 172 6.64 -4.23 9.74
CA HIS A 172 7.70 -3.97 10.69
C HIS A 172 8.94 -3.41 9.98
N ARG A 173 9.52 -2.33 10.52
CA ARG A 173 10.65 -1.63 9.89
C ARG A 173 11.83 -2.55 9.53
N ASP A 174 12.19 -3.48 10.42
CA ASP A 174 13.35 -4.34 10.17
C ASP A 174 13.10 -5.28 8.97
N LEU A 175 11.86 -5.78 8.81
CA LEU A 175 11.52 -6.55 7.62
C LEU A 175 11.51 -5.66 6.38
N LEU A 176 10.95 -4.44 6.46
CA LEU A 176 10.99 -3.49 5.35
C LEU A 176 12.43 -3.23 4.91
N THR A 177 13.35 -3.02 5.86
CA THR A 177 14.78 -2.79 5.58
C THR A 177 15.41 -3.93 4.78
N THR A 178 15.11 -5.18 5.14
CA THR A 178 15.69 -6.35 4.47
C THR A 178 14.98 -6.72 3.18
N SER A 179 13.83 -6.12 2.89
CA SER A 179 13.01 -6.41 1.70
C SER A 179 12.86 -5.23 0.73
N LEU A 180 13.64 -4.16 0.88
CA LEU A 180 13.59 -2.98 0.00
C LEU A 180 13.79 -3.33 -1.48
N GLU A 181 14.62 -4.33 -1.79
CA GLU A 181 14.86 -4.79 -3.15
C GLU A 181 13.63 -5.43 -3.80
N HIS A 182 12.67 -5.92 -3.00
CA HIS A 182 11.42 -6.48 -3.49
C HIS A 182 10.40 -5.41 -3.88
N ILE A 183 10.64 -4.14 -3.59
CA ILE A 183 9.87 -3.02 -4.16
C ILE A 183 10.47 -2.71 -5.53
N HIS A 184 9.89 -3.29 -6.57
CA HIS A 184 10.36 -3.20 -7.96
C HIS A 184 9.91 -1.88 -8.60
N GLU A 185 10.71 -0.83 -8.47
CA GLU A 185 10.40 0.51 -9.02
C GLU A 185 10.15 0.51 -10.54
N GLN A 186 10.79 -0.41 -11.29
CA GLN A 186 10.56 -0.56 -12.73
C GLN A 186 9.11 -0.95 -13.08
N LEU A 187 8.31 -1.42 -12.12
CA LEU A 187 6.90 -1.72 -12.36
C LEU A 187 6.08 -0.44 -12.55
N PHE A 188 6.49 0.67 -11.94
CA PHE A 188 5.86 1.97 -12.01
C PHE A 188 4.46 2.01 -11.37
N ILE A 189 3.52 1.20 -11.86
CA ILE A 189 2.14 1.03 -11.37
C ILE A 189 1.64 -0.37 -11.72
N TYR A 190 0.76 -0.94 -10.93
CA TYR A 190 0.19 -2.29 -11.01
C TYR A 190 1.17 -3.41 -10.67
N PHE A 191 0.70 -4.30 -9.83
CA PHE A 191 1.38 -5.49 -9.33
C PHE A 191 2.61 -5.24 -8.46
N ASP A 192 3.03 -4.01 -8.25
CA ASP A 192 4.15 -3.66 -7.38
C ASP A 192 3.93 -4.13 -5.93
N ASP A 193 2.75 -3.88 -5.40
CA ASP A 193 2.30 -4.32 -4.08
C ASP A 193 2.06 -5.84 -4.01
N LEU A 194 1.39 -6.39 -5.03
CA LEU A 194 1.11 -7.82 -5.11
C LEU A 194 2.41 -8.63 -5.17
N TYR A 195 3.36 -8.22 -6.02
CA TYR A 195 4.63 -8.94 -6.16
C TYR A 195 5.50 -8.80 -4.93
N PHE A 196 5.53 -7.62 -4.31
CA PHE A 196 6.19 -7.41 -3.02
C PHE A 196 5.68 -8.38 -1.96
N GLY A 197 4.36 -8.42 -1.73
CA GLY A 197 3.76 -9.32 -0.75
C GLY A 197 4.00 -10.80 -1.08
N TYR A 198 3.89 -11.17 -2.35
CA TYR A 198 4.10 -12.54 -2.77
C TYR A 198 5.56 -13.00 -2.58
N GLN A 199 6.55 -12.14 -2.87
CA GLN A 199 7.96 -12.43 -2.59
C GLN A 199 8.23 -12.62 -1.09
N LEU A 200 7.64 -11.79 -0.23
CA LEU A 200 7.72 -11.99 1.22
C LEU A 200 7.14 -13.35 1.63
N SER A 201 5.98 -13.72 1.08
CA SER A 201 5.36 -15.02 1.34
C SER A 201 6.23 -16.19 0.88
N LEU A 202 6.85 -16.09 -0.31
CA LEU A 202 7.79 -17.10 -0.83
C LEU A 202 9.07 -17.20 0.02
N ALA A 203 9.51 -16.11 0.63
CA ALA A 203 10.62 -16.08 1.60
C ALA A 203 10.24 -16.63 2.98
N GLY A 204 9.00 -17.09 3.18
CA GLY A 204 8.52 -17.70 4.42
C GLY A 204 7.94 -16.70 5.43
N GLU A 205 7.78 -15.42 5.07
CA GLU A 205 7.13 -14.43 5.93
C GLU A 205 5.62 -14.69 6.02
N LYS A 206 5.10 -14.58 7.25
CA LYS A 206 3.66 -14.69 7.50
C LYS A 206 3.02 -13.33 7.35
N ILE A 207 2.09 -13.21 6.42
CA ILE A 207 1.29 -12.01 6.19
C ILE A 207 -0.10 -12.25 6.81
N MET A 208 -0.53 -11.38 7.72
CA MET A 208 -1.84 -11.49 8.36
C MET A 208 -2.82 -10.47 7.77
N TYR A 209 -3.89 -10.95 7.17
CA TYR A 209 -5.05 -10.10 6.90
C TYR A 209 -5.83 -9.89 8.19
N SER A 210 -6.03 -8.62 8.57
CA SER A 210 -6.76 -8.24 9.78
C SER A 210 -7.86 -7.21 9.47
N PRO A 211 -9.13 -7.58 9.52
CA PRO A 211 -10.24 -6.67 9.27
C PRO A 211 -10.42 -5.59 10.36
N GLU A 212 -9.72 -5.71 11.49
CA GLU A 212 -9.69 -4.70 12.55
C GLU A 212 -8.84 -3.48 12.16
N LEU A 213 -7.94 -3.65 11.19
CA LEU A 213 -7.13 -2.57 10.63
C LEU A 213 -7.89 -1.95 9.46
N LEU A 214 -8.66 -0.91 9.74
CA LEU A 214 -9.54 -0.28 8.76
C LEU A 214 -8.87 0.89 8.07
N PHE A 215 -9.00 0.92 6.74
CA PHE A 215 -8.57 2.03 5.90
C PHE A 215 -9.72 2.51 5.02
N TYR A 216 -9.75 3.80 4.76
CA TYR A 216 -10.61 4.42 3.78
C TYR A 216 -9.83 4.59 2.47
N HIS A 217 -10.48 4.40 1.33
CA HIS A 217 -9.87 4.64 0.02
C HIS A 217 -10.91 5.29 -0.91
N ASP A 218 -10.68 6.54 -1.28
CA ASP A 218 -11.56 7.33 -2.14
C ASP A 218 -11.34 6.95 -3.62
N VAL A 219 -11.58 5.67 -3.94
CA VAL A 219 -11.60 5.24 -5.33
C VAL A 219 -12.90 5.67 -5.98
N SER A 220 -12.82 6.57 -6.92
CA SER A 220 -13.91 6.79 -7.86
C SER A 220 -13.96 5.60 -8.82
N ILE A 221 -14.83 4.62 -8.52
CA ILE A 221 -15.13 3.51 -9.44
C ILE A 221 -15.95 4.09 -10.59
N GLN A 222 -15.34 4.90 -11.43
CA GLN A 222 -15.92 5.36 -12.67
C GLN A 222 -15.37 4.49 -13.81
N GLY A 223 -16.22 3.57 -14.27
CA GLY A 223 -16.04 2.94 -15.57
C GLY A 223 -15.36 1.58 -15.57
N LYS A 224 -15.89 0.73 -16.41
CA LYS A 224 -15.50 -0.66 -16.63
C LYS A 224 -14.25 -0.84 -17.51
N LEU A 225 -13.57 0.23 -17.88
CA LEU A 225 -12.41 0.21 -18.78
C LEU A 225 -11.18 0.78 -18.08
N ILE A 226 -10.07 0.07 -18.19
CA ILE A 226 -8.76 0.58 -17.81
C ILE A 226 -8.41 1.67 -18.82
N ALA A 227 -8.66 2.92 -18.45
CA ALA A 227 -8.32 4.10 -19.24
C ALA A 227 -7.45 5.01 -18.36
N PRO A 228 -6.47 5.69 -18.92
CA PRO A 228 -6.03 5.78 -20.32
C PRO A 228 -5.13 4.60 -20.80
N GLU A 229 -4.85 4.56 -22.10
CA GLU A 229 -4.09 3.46 -22.76
C GLU A 229 -2.72 3.14 -22.13
N TRP A 230 -2.01 4.15 -21.64
CA TRP A 230 -0.73 3.94 -20.97
C TRP A 230 -0.83 3.01 -19.74
N LYS A 231 -1.98 2.97 -19.06
CA LYS A 231 -2.22 2.05 -17.95
C LYS A 231 -2.33 0.60 -18.42
N VAL A 232 -2.94 0.39 -19.60
CA VAL A 232 -3.00 -0.95 -20.22
C VAL A 232 -1.60 -1.45 -20.56
N TYR A 233 -0.72 -0.55 -21.07
CA TYR A 233 0.66 -0.89 -21.33
C TYR A 233 1.36 -1.42 -20.06
N TYR A 234 1.28 -0.70 -18.95
CA TYR A 234 1.91 -1.15 -17.69
C TYR A 234 1.30 -2.46 -17.17
N LEU A 235 -0.02 -2.62 -17.26
CA LEU A 235 -0.69 -3.85 -16.88
C LEU A 235 -0.13 -5.07 -17.65
N CYS A 236 -0.10 -4.99 -18.98
CA CYS A 236 0.41 -6.08 -19.81
C CYS A 236 1.91 -6.31 -19.64
N ARG A 237 2.71 -5.23 -19.62
CA ARG A 237 4.16 -5.28 -19.42
C ARG A 237 4.52 -5.97 -18.09
N ASN A 238 3.85 -5.59 -17.01
CA ASN A 238 4.19 -6.09 -15.68
C ASN A 238 3.79 -7.56 -15.50
N LEU A 239 2.75 -8.02 -16.16
CA LEU A 239 2.45 -9.46 -16.24
C LEU A 239 3.57 -10.26 -16.94
N ILE A 240 4.21 -9.68 -17.96
CA ILE A 240 5.36 -10.32 -18.61
C ILE A 240 6.61 -10.27 -17.70
N LEU A 241 6.84 -9.14 -17.03
CA LEU A 241 7.96 -8.95 -16.10
C LEU A 241 7.91 -9.90 -14.90
N SER A 242 6.72 -10.37 -14.50
CA SER A 242 6.59 -11.34 -13.40
C SER A 242 7.46 -12.58 -13.61
N LYS A 243 7.63 -13.03 -14.85
CA LYS A 243 8.51 -14.16 -15.18
C LYS A 243 9.97 -13.94 -14.79
N LYS A 244 10.45 -12.68 -14.78
CA LYS A 244 11.81 -12.33 -14.36
C LYS A 244 11.93 -12.08 -12.86
N ILE A 245 10.83 -11.67 -12.23
CA ILE A 245 10.79 -11.35 -10.80
C ILE A 245 10.71 -12.64 -9.96
N PHE A 246 10.06 -13.69 -10.49
CA PHE A 246 9.82 -14.95 -9.78
C PHE A 246 10.65 -16.14 -10.32
N GLN A 247 11.68 -15.88 -11.13
CA GLN A 247 12.71 -16.87 -11.52
C GLN A 247 13.84 -16.88 -10.49
#